data_e2dbaca5e2498da86386e1bd2339b3d0
#
_entry.id   e2dbaca5e2498da86386e1bd2339b3d0
#
_cell.length_a   1.000
_cell.length_b   1.000
_cell.length_c   1.000
_cell.angle_alpha   90.00
_cell.angle_beta   90.00
_cell.angle_gamma   90.00
#
_symmetry.space_group_name_H-M   'P 1'
#
loop_
_entity.id
_entity.type
_entity.pdbx_description
1 polymer ?
#
loop_
_entity_poly.entity_id
_entity_poly.type
_entity_poly.pdbx_seq_one_letter_code
_entity_poly.pdbx_strand_id
1 'polypeptide(L)'
;MHFIKKKIKEKRKDFVDKLKSGKILRVPGAYNPLTAKVIEEIGYDAVYVSGGVMSNDLGYPDIGLTTLEDVSYRSKQIARVTNLPTIVDIDTGFKSCKKTIKTFEKFGVTAVHIEDQVERKRCGHLDNKELISVKKWYKKLKSVLRLKRIKILR
;
A
#
# COMPACT_ATOMS: atom_id res chain seq x y z
N MET A 1 -3.48 18.26 19.20
CA MET A 1 -2.58 17.94 18.07
C MET A 1 -1.96 16.57 18.32
N HIS A 2 -2.39 15.50 17.62
CA HIS A 2 -1.81 14.17 17.79
C HIS A 2 -0.43 14.12 17.11
N PHE A 3 0.61 14.08 17.93
CA PHE A 3 1.97 13.87 17.43
C PHE A 3 2.17 12.38 17.12
N ILE A 4 2.90 12.09 16.03
CA ILE A 4 3.35 10.73 15.75
C ILE A 4 4.29 10.30 16.88
N LYS A 5 3.86 9.30 17.66
CA LYS A 5 4.64 8.72 18.77
C LYS A 5 5.41 7.47 18.33
N LYS A 6 4.89 6.73 17.36
CA LYS A 6 5.46 5.44 16.92
C LYS A 6 6.46 5.61 15.79
N LYS A 7 7.64 5.04 15.98
CA LYS A 7 8.63 4.87 14.91
C LYS A 7 8.14 3.84 13.89
N ILE A 8 8.67 3.90 12.68
CA ILE A 8 8.27 2.98 11.59
C ILE A 8 8.50 1.52 11.92
N LYS A 9 9.56 1.19 12.68
CA LYS A 9 9.84 -0.18 13.13
C LYS A 9 8.73 -0.70 14.05
N GLU A 10 8.19 0.16 14.90
CA GLU A 10 7.10 -0.17 15.83
C GLU A 10 5.80 -0.41 15.06
N LYS A 11 5.45 0.47 14.11
CA LYS A 11 4.29 0.28 13.25
C LYS A 11 4.35 -1.05 12.48
N ARG A 12 5.54 -1.41 11.97
CA ARG A 12 5.75 -2.69 11.26
C ARG A 12 5.61 -3.89 12.20
N LYS A 13 6.17 -3.80 13.40
CA LYS A 13 6.04 -4.86 14.41
C LYS A 13 4.57 -5.04 14.78
N ASP A 14 3.88 -3.96 15.13
CA ASP A 14 2.45 -3.97 15.47
C ASP A 14 1.62 -4.63 14.37
N PHE A 15 1.89 -4.30 13.11
CA PHE A 15 1.16 -4.86 11.98
C PHE A 15 1.41 -6.38 11.83
N VAL A 16 2.66 -6.82 11.99
CA VAL A 16 2.99 -8.26 11.96
C VAL A 16 2.33 -9.01 13.10
N ASP A 17 2.35 -8.44 14.31
CA ASP A 17 1.73 -9.05 15.49
C ASP A 17 0.21 -9.16 15.31
N LYS A 18 -0.44 -8.12 14.80
CA LYS A 18 -1.87 -8.13 14.45
C LYS A 18 -2.18 -9.20 13.38
N LEU A 19 -1.41 -9.30 12.31
CA LEU A 19 -1.61 -10.34 11.29
C LEU A 19 -1.50 -11.77 11.85
N LYS A 20 -0.63 -11.97 12.83
CA LYS A 20 -0.43 -13.27 13.48
C LYS A 20 -1.47 -13.60 14.54
N SER A 21 -2.24 -12.63 14.98
CA SER A 21 -3.22 -12.80 16.05
C SER A 21 -4.43 -13.67 15.66
N GLY A 22 -4.63 -13.94 14.37
CA GLY A 22 -5.79 -14.64 13.84
C GLY A 22 -7.11 -13.83 13.91
N LYS A 23 -7.07 -12.59 14.39
CA LYS A 23 -8.24 -11.69 14.42
C LYS A 23 -8.42 -10.97 13.11
N ILE A 24 -9.66 -10.66 12.77
CA ILE A 24 -9.98 -9.81 11.62
C ILE A 24 -9.47 -8.40 11.89
N LEU A 25 -8.70 -7.85 10.95
CA LEU A 25 -8.24 -6.47 10.99
C LEU A 25 -9.19 -5.58 10.17
N ARG A 26 -9.58 -4.47 10.76
CA ARG A 26 -10.40 -3.45 10.09
C ARG A 26 -9.47 -2.38 9.53
N VAL A 27 -9.43 -2.26 8.21
CA VAL A 27 -8.45 -1.44 7.49
C VAL A 27 -9.17 -0.53 6.49
N PRO A 28 -9.80 0.55 6.94
CA PRO A 28 -10.49 1.48 6.05
C PRO A 28 -9.53 2.27 5.17
N GLY A 29 -10.05 2.73 4.02
CA GLY A 29 -9.31 3.53 3.07
C GLY A 29 -9.15 4.99 3.51
N ALA A 30 -7.95 5.54 3.30
CA ALA A 30 -7.70 6.97 3.41
C ALA A 30 -7.07 7.49 2.12
N TYR A 31 -7.63 8.57 1.58
CA TYR A 31 -7.13 9.24 0.39
C TYR A 31 -6.38 10.54 0.71
N ASN A 32 -6.45 11.01 1.96
CA ASN A 32 -5.74 12.20 2.44
C ASN A 32 -5.33 12.09 3.92
N PRO A 33 -4.48 13.00 4.43
CA PRO A 33 -4.02 13.01 5.82
C PRO A 33 -5.13 13.15 6.87
N LEU A 34 -6.16 13.95 6.59
CA LEU A 34 -7.26 14.15 7.55
C LEU A 34 -8.04 12.86 7.78
N THR A 35 -8.39 12.16 6.70
CA THR A 35 -9.07 10.87 6.79
C THR A 35 -8.24 9.85 7.59
N ALA A 36 -6.92 9.81 7.41
CA ALA A 36 -6.06 8.91 8.17
C ALA A 36 -6.06 9.20 9.68
N LYS A 37 -6.15 10.47 10.07
CA LYS A 37 -6.29 10.85 11.49
C LYS A 37 -7.64 10.43 12.07
N VAL A 38 -8.72 10.65 11.33
CA VAL A 38 -10.07 10.22 11.77
C VAL A 38 -10.11 8.70 11.96
N ILE A 39 -9.53 7.93 11.03
CA ILE A 39 -9.41 6.48 11.12
C ILE A 39 -8.66 6.06 12.40
N GLU A 40 -7.58 6.74 12.74
CA GLU A 40 -6.81 6.47 13.96
C GLU A 40 -7.62 6.79 15.23
N GLU A 41 -8.33 7.91 15.25
CA GLU A 41 -9.13 8.34 16.40
C GLU A 41 -10.33 7.40 16.67
N ILE A 42 -10.94 6.85 15.62
CA ILE A 42 -12.02 5.85 15.75
C ILE A 42 -11.48 4.49 16.27
N GLY A 43 -10.17 4.26 16.24
CA GLY A 43 -9.56 3.04 16.77
C GLY A 43 -9.52 1.86 15.78
N TYR A 44 -9.36 2.14 14.50
CA TYR A 44 -9.11 1.11 13.49
C TYR A 44 -7.69 0.54 13.57
N ASP A 45 -7.46 -0.59 12.90
CA ASP A 45 -6.23 -1.37 13.04
C ASP A 45 -5.09 -0.92 12.14
N ALA A 46 -5.40 -0.39 10.97
CA ALA A 46 -4.47 0.12 9.97
C ALA A 46 -5.19 1.06 9.01
N VAL A 47 -4.43 1.71 8.13
CA VAL A 47 -4.94 2.59 7.07
C VAL A 47 -4.57 1.99 5.72
N TYR A 48 -5.52 1.96 4.77
CA TYR A 48 -5.29 1.53 3.39
C TYR A 48 -5.27 2.71 2.43
N VAL A 49 -4.30 2.76 1.54
CA VAL A 49 -4.22 3.71 0.43
C VAL A 49 -4.51 2.94 -0.86
N SER A 50 -5.73 3.11 -1.36
CA SER A 50 -6.23 2.41 -2.55
C SER A 50 -5.72 3.06 -3.84
N GLY A 51 -5.25 2.25 -4.79
CA GLY A 51 -4.87 2.70 -6.13
C GLY A 51 -6.05 3.27 -6.90
N GLY A 52 -7.22 2.60 -6.88
CA GLY A 52 -8.44 3.08 -7.54
C GLY A 52 -8.94 4.40 -6.98
N VAL A 53 -8.93 4.56 -5.64
CA VAL A 53 -9.32 5.85 -5.02
C VAL A 53 -8.33 6.96 -5.38
N MET A 54 -7.04 6.66 -5.44
CA MET A 54 -6.02 7.63 -5.87
C MET A 54 -6.19 8.04 -7.32
N SER A 55 -6.51 7.10 -8.21
CA SER A 55 -6.82 7.41 -9.61
C SER A 55 -7.99 8.38 -9.71
N ASN A 56 -9.09 8.09 -8.99
CA ASN A 56 -10.29 8.93 -8.99
C ASN A 56 -10.04 10.33 -8.41
N ASP A 57 -9.27 10.43 -7.30
CA ASP A 57 -8.89 11.70 -6.68
C ASP A 57 -8.05 12.58 -7.63
N LEU A 58 -7.30 11.97 -8.55
CA LEU A 58 -6.55 12.64 -9.61
C LEU A 58 -7.34 12.86 -10.91
N GLY A 59 -8.60 12.45 -10.96
CA GLY A 59 -9.45 12.55 -12.15
C GLY A 59 -9.13 11.53 -13.25
N TYR A 60 -8.47 10.43 -12.91
CA TYR A 60 -8.13 9.36 -13.85
C TYR A 60 -9.04 8.13 -13.69
N PRO A 61 -9.33 7.41 -14.76
CA PRO A 61 -9.88 6.05 -14.65
C PRO A 61 -8.83 5.11 -14.05
N ASP A 62 -9.30 4.09 -13.31
CA ASP A 62 -8.43 3.09 -12.66
C ASP A 62 -7.92 2.02 -13.66
N ILE A 63 -7.04 2.43 -14.54
CA ILE A 63 -6.42 1.61 -15.60
C ILE A 63 -4.90 1.73 -15.63
N GLY A 64 -4.28 2.05 -14.49
CA GLY A 64 -2.83 2.15 -14.36
C GLY A 64 -2.22 3.45 -14.91
N LEU A 65 -2.97 4.55 -14.89
CA LEU A 65 -2.47 5.88 -15.33
C LEU A 65 -1.69 6.62 -14.23
N THR A 66 -1.88 6.27 -12.97
CA THR A 66 -1.15 6.86 -11.85
C THR A 66 0.32 6.48 -11.90
N THR A 67 1.18 7.41 -11.54
CA THR A 67 2.64 7.18 -11.49
C THR A 67 3.10 6.77 -10.09
N LEU A 68 4.29 6.19 -9.99
CA LEU A 68 4.94 5.94 -8.70
C LEU A 68 5.04 7.23 -7.87
N GLU A 69 5.27 8.38 -8.51
CA GLU A 69 5.40 9.66 -7.83
C GLU A 69 4.08 10.09 -7.20
N ASP A 70 2.97 10.05 -7.95
CA ASP A 70 1.64 10.39 -7.47
C ASP A 70 1.28 9.59 -6.22
N VAL A 71 1.34 8.26 -6.32
CA VAL A 71 0.93 7.36 -5.24
C VAL A 71 1.88 7.44 -4.05
N SER A 72 3.20 7.50 -4.29
CA SER A 72 4.16 7.57 -3.20
C SER A 72 4.14 8.89 -2.44
N TYR A 73 3.91 10.01 -3.13
CA TYR A 73 3.80 11.32 -2.49
C TYR A 73 2.59 11.40 -1.57
N ARG A 74 1.42 10.97 -2.03
CA ARG A 74 0.21 10.91 -1.20
C ARG A 74 0.38 9.93 -0.03
N SER A 75 0.93 8.76 -0.28
CA SER A 75 1.19 7.76 0.77
C SER A 75 2.12 8.31 1.86
N LYS A 76 3.15 9.08 1.49
CA LYS A 76 4.02 9.78 2.43
C LYS A 76 3.24 10.77 3.29
N GLN A 77 2.34 11.56 2.68
CA GLN A 77 1.51 12.52 3.41
C GLN A 77 0.61 11.82 4.44
N ILE A 78 0.02 10.69 4.08
CA ILE A 78 -0.83 9.88 4.95
C ILE A 78 -0.01 9.21 6.06
N ALA A 79 1.05 8.49 5.71
CA ALA A 79 1.84 7.71 6.66
C ALA A 79 2.51 8.56 7.76
N ARG A 80 2.84 9.83 7.46
CA ARG A 80 3.48 10.75 8.40
C ARG A 80 2.55 11.32 9.48
N VAL A 81 1.24 11.23 9.32
CA VAL A 81 0.27 11.86 10.24
C VAL A 81 -0.45 10.87 11.16
N THR A 82 -0.25 9.59 10.96
CA THR A 82 -0.90 8.55 11.78
C THR A 82 0.12 7.61 12.44
N ASN A 83 -0.21 7.09 13.62
CA ASN A 83 0.55 6.03 14.30
C ASN A 83 0.16 4.63 13.82
N LEU A 84 -0.91 4.52 13.03
CA LEU A 84 -1.36 3.25 12.47
C LEU A 84 -0.40 2.75 11.38
N PRO A 85 -0.31 1.42 11.19
CA PRO A 85 0.27 0.84 10.00
C PRO A 85 -0.41 1.38 8.74
N THR A 86 0.37 1.72 7.72
CA THR A 86 -0.14 2.19 6.42
C THR A 86 0.15 1.14 5.36
N ILE A 87 -0.88 0.64 4.71
CA ILE A 87 -0.82 -0.33 3.62
C ILE A 87 -1.11 0.44 2.34
N VAL A 88 -0.33 0.22 1.29
CA VAL A 88 -0.50 0.93 0.02
C VAL A 88 -0.69 -0.07 -1.12
N ASP A 89 -1.70 0.17 -1.94
CA ASP A 89 -1.86 -0.48 -3.23
C ASP A 89 -0.81 0.10 -4.20
N ILE A 90 0.03 -0.77 -4.74
CA ILE A 90 1.07 -0.39 -5.67
C ILE A 90 0.82 -0.96 -7.07
N ASP A 91 -0.42 -1.28 -7.38
CA ASP A 91 -0.81 -1.90 -8.64
C ASP A 91 0.11 -3.09 -9.00
N THR A 92 0.63 -3.13 -10.21
CA THR A 92 1.59 -4.15 -10.62
C THR A 92 3.03 -3.90 -10.16
N GLY A 93 3.28 -2.87 -9.36
CA GLY A 93 4.61 -2.49 -8.86
C GLY A 93 5.32 -1.43 -9.68
N PHE A 94 4.61 -0.74 -10.57
CA PHE A 94 5.12 0.25 -11.52
C PHE A 94 6.25 -0.32 -12.38
N LYS A 95 7.02 0.51 -13.04
CA LYS A 95 8.12 0.06 -13.94
C LYS A 95 9.22 -0.74 -13.24
N SER A 96 9.37 -0.59 -11.92
CA SER A 96 10.41 -1.27 -11.14
C SER A 96 9.98 -1.53 -9.70
N CYS A 97 9.53 -2.73 -9.41
CA CYS A 97 9.13 -3.14 -8.05
C CYS A 97 10.23 -2.84 -7.01
N LYS A 98 11.51 -3.00 -7.36
CA LYS A 98 12.63 -2.70 -6.46
C LYS A 98 12.70 -1.20 -6.10
N LYS A 99 12.57 -0.31 -7.09
CA LYS A 99 12.54 1.15 -6.88
C LYS A 99 11.30 1.52 -6.08
N THR A 100 10.16 0.97 -6.43
CA THR A 100 8.87 1.17 -5.76
C THR A 100 8.97 0.86 -4.27
N ILE A 101 9.37 -0.35 -3.91
CA ILE A 101 9.50 -0.76 -2.50
C ILE A 101 10.46 0.15 -1.73
N LYS A 102 11.63 0.47 -2.29
CA LYS A 102 12.57 1.38 -1.63
C LYS A 102 11.98 2.77 -1.38
N THR A 103 11.18 3.28 -2.33
CA THR A 103 10.50 4.57 -2.20
C THR A 103 9.49 4.54 -1.06
N PHE A 104 8.61 3.54 -1.01
CA PHE A 104 7.62 3.41 0.04
C PHE A 104 8.24 3.12 1.42
N GLU A 105 9.32 2.35 1.46
CA GLU A 105 10.09 2.16 2.70
C GLU A 105 10.61 3.48 3.27
N LYS A 106 11.20 4.32 2.42
CA LYS A 106 11.70 5.66 2.79
C LYS A 106 10.57 6.56 3.30
N PHE A 107 9.37 6.41 2.77
CA PHE A 107 8.22 7.24 3.11
C PHE A 107 7.38 6.72 4.29
N GLY A 108 7.82 5.65 4.91
CA GLY A 108 7.20 5.20 6.14
C GLY A 108 6.01 4.26 5.98
N VAL A 109 5.82 3.73 4.80
CA VAL A 109 4.81 2.72 4.53
C VAL A 109 5.16 1.40 5.24
N THR A 110 4.16 0.75 5.78
CA THR A 110 4.31 -0.46 6.58
C THR A 110 4.23 -1.73 5.73
N ALA A 111 3.28 -1.75 4.80
CA ALA A 111 3.04 -2.87 3.90
C ALA A 111 2.58 -2.38 2.53
N VAL A 112 2.65 -3.25 1.54
CA VAL A 112 2.13 -2.98 0.20
C VAL A 112 1.25 -4.14 -0.27
N HIS A 113 0.25 -3.80 -1.05
CA HIS A 113 -0.55 -4.73 -1.83
C HIS A 113 -0.06 -4.65 -3.28
N ILE A 114 0.23 -5.77 -3.91
CA ILE A 114 0.74 -5.84 -5.28
C ILE A 114 -0.05 -6.86 -6.09
N GLU A 115 -0.35 -6.53 -7.33
CA GLU A 115 -1.16 -7.35 -8.23
C GLU A 115 -0.29 -8.15 -9.21
N ASP A 116 -0.82 -9.31 -9.61
CA ASP A 116 -0.22 -10.21 -10.60
C ASP A 116 -0.72 -9.97 -12.04
N GLN A 117 -1.34 -8.81 -12.30
CA GLN A 117 -1.76 -8.40 -13.63
C GLN A 117 -0.54 -8.03 -14.53
N VAL A 118 -0.78 -7.98 -15.84
CA VAL A 118 0.14 -7.38 -16.82
C VAL A 118 0.27 -5.86 -16.57
N GLU A 119 1.28 -5.20 -17.16
CA GLU A 119 1.52 -3.76 -16.90
C GLU A 119 0.36 -2.85 -17.27
N ARG A 120 -0.41 -3.19 -18.32
CA ARG A 120 -1.68 -2.53 -18.65
C ARG A 120 -2.80 -3.06 -17.79
N LYS A 121 -2.69 -2.86 -16.47
CA LYS A 121 -3.68 -3.35 -15.52
C LYS A 121 -5.05 -2.75 -15.78
N ARG A 122 -6.08 -3.49 -15.34
CA ARG A 122 -7.46 -3.00 -15.22
C ARG A 122 -7.88 -3.02 -13.76
N CYS A 123 -8.88 -2.25 -13.40
CA CYS A 123 -9.46 -2.31 -12.07
C CYS A 123 -9.85 -3.77 -11.73
N GLY A 124 -9.53 -4.20 -10.52
CA GLY A 124 -9.80 -5.57 -10.04
C GLY A 124 -11.27 -6.00 -10.14
N HIS A 125 -12.20 -5.05 -10.18
CA HIS A 125 -13.64 -5.28 -10.31
C HIS A 125 -14.13 -5.41 -11.77
N LEU A 126 -13.28 -5.09 -12.75
CA LEU A 126 -13.63 -5.18 -14.17
C LEU A 126 -13.28 -6.56 -14.76
N ASP A 127 -14.01 -6.95 -15.79
CA ASP A 127 -13.73 -8.17 -16.56
C ASP A 127 -12.48 -8.01 -17.45
N ASN A 128 -12.05 -9.15 -18.03
CA ASN A 128 -10.92 -9.24 -18.97
C ASN A 128 -9.57 -8.78 -18.37
N LYS A 129 -9.32 -9.12 -17.11
CA LYS A 129 -7.99 -8.98 -16.52
C LYS A 129 -7.03 -10.00 -17.10
N GLU A 130 -5.85 -9.54 -17.49
CA GLU A 130 -4.78 -10.42 -17.93
C GLU A 130 -3.73 -10.60 -16.82
N LEU A 131 -3.44 -11.85 -16.48
CA LEU A 131 -2.47 -12.18 -15.44
C LEU A 131 -1.13 -12.57 -16.05
N ILE A 132 -0.07 -12.25 -15.33
CA ILE A 132 1.27 -12.77 -15.67
C ILE A 132 1.38 -14.24 -15.24
N SER A 133 2.25 -15.01 -15.91
CA SER A 133 2.45 -16.41 -15.53
C SER A 133 2.96 -16.55 -14.09
N VAL A 134 2.60 -17.66 -13.43
CA VAL A 134 3.06 -18.00 -12.06
C VAL A 134 4.58 -17.90 -11.93
N LYS A 135 5.35 -18.31 -12.96
CA LYS A 135 6.79 -18.20 -12.98
C LYS A 135 7.28 -16.75 -12.92
N LYS A 136 6.63 -15.84 -13.68
CA LYS A 136 6.93 -14.40 -13.67
C LYS A 136 6.54 -13.80 -12.31
N TRP A 137 5.36 -14.16 -11.79
CA TRP A 137 4.89 -13.71 -10.49
C TRP A 137 5.84 -14.12 -9.35
N TYR A 138 6.25 -15.38 -9.29
CA TYR A 138 7.22 -15.86 -8.32
C TYR A 138 8.55 -15.09 -8.36
N LYS A 139 9.11 -14.85 -9.56
CA LYS A 139 10.33 -14.04 -9.73
C LYS A 139 10.13 -12.62 -9.20
N LYS A 140 8.98 -12.00 -9.51
CA LYS A 140 8.63 -10.65 -9.06
C LYS A 140 8.57 -10.59 -7.53
N LEU A 141 7.82 -11.47 -6.89
CA LEU A 141 7.73 -11.55 -5.43
C LEU A 141 9.10 -11.81 -4.77
N LYS A 142 9.88 -12.74 -5.29
CA LYS A 142 11.22 -13.06 -4.77
C LYS A 142 12.15 -11.85 -4.81
N SER A 143 12.08 -11.04 -5.86
CA SER A 143 12.88 -9.82 -5.99
C SER A 143 12.53 -8.77 -4.93
N VAL A 144 11.26 -8.69 -4.57
CA VAL A 144 10.72 -7.74 -3.60
C VAL A 144 10.93 -8.21 -2.16
N LEU A 145 10.69 -9.49 -1.87
CA LEU A 145 10.87 -10.08 -0.54
C LEU A 145 12.31 -10.03 -0.03
N ARG A 146 13.30 -10.04 -0.92
CA ARG A 146 14.72 -9.87 -0.57
C ARG A 146 15.04 -8.51 0.05
N LEU A 147 14.19 -7.51 -0.12
CA LEU A 147 14.38 -6.17 0.45
C LEU A 147 14.01 -6.07 1.93
N LYS A 148 13.36 -7.09 2.51
CA LYS A 148 13.16 -7.41 3.95
C LYS A 148 12.55 -6.37 4.90
N ARG A 149 12.11 -5.20 4.45
CA ARG A 149 11.66 -4.14 5.37
C ARG A 149 10.15 -3.87 5.36
N ILE A 150 9.48 -4.11 4.25
CA ILE A 150 8.03 -3.97 4.08
C ILE A 150 7.36 -5.35 4.00
N LYS A 151 6.17 -5.51 4.58
CA LYS A 151 5.31 -6.66 4.36
C LYS A 151 4.57 -6.53 3.04
N ILE A 152 4.52 -7.62 2.27
CA ILE A 152 3.75 -7.72 1.04
C ILE A 152 2.50 -8.53 1.36
N LEU A 153 1.36 -7.95 1.04
CA LEU A 153 0.06 -8.60 1.11
C LEU A 153 -0.33 -9.05 -0.30
N ARG A 154 -0.89 -10.24 -0.40
CA ARG A 154 -1.47 -10.80 -1.62
C ARG A 154 -2.96 -10.61 -1.63
#